data_20d4d48c80e1468845e2ebcb9e17934b
#
_entry.id   20d4d48c80e1468845e2ebcb9e17934b
#
_cell.length_a   1.000
_cell.length_b   1.000
_cell.length_c   1.000
_cell.angle_alpha   90.00
_cell.angle_beta   90.00
_cell.angle_gamma   90.00
#
_symmetry.space_group_name_H-M   'P 1'
#
loop_
_entity.id
_entity.type
_entity.pdbx_description
1 polymer ?
#
loop_
_entity_poly.entity_id
_entity_poly.type
_entity_poly.pdbx_seq_one_letter_code
_entity_poly.pdbx_strand_id
1 'polypeptide(L)'
;MLKVKTSETFMKDTIVKKLYSTNVGQKCLAKTVCQILGLPFESVSFKIMPTDIGTNKNIVNSDADILLESNEAIVNVEINTSTSKSIQNKNNAYVCQLVLRQLKNMEAYKNKLKKVYQINLNNYDISRDNRFIVVNRLIDIKTHREYHPILEIIDVNLAKLQKEDYNKLKKNEIEYLLYLLVCNNEEELRKIYNGDDLMEKMIDEAKILTDNFDLLLYYDREKLKKQEEYELGEEAGKEIGFKAGVSQNKKELTINMLKKKMSDELICEITGLSIEDVNELKKEL
;
A
#
# COMPACT_ATOMS: atom_id res chain seq x y z
N MET A 1 19.85 11.73 -30.51
CA MET A 1 19.33 10.37 -30.27
C MET A 1 19.60 10.03 -28.80
N LEU A 2 18.67 10.33 -27.91
CA LEU A 2 18.74 9.93 -26.50
C LEU A 2 18.42 8.43 -26.46
N LYS A 3 19.42 7.61 -26.19
CA LYS A 3 19.20 6.21 -25.81
C LYS A 3 18.53 6.20 -24.43
N VAL A 4 17.21 6.15 -24.42
CA VAL A 4 16.47 5.83 -23.21
C VAL A 4 16.90 4.40 -22.83
N LYS A 5 17.51 4.24 -21.67
CA LYS A 5 17.76 2.92 -21.08
C LYS A 5 16.40 2.31 -20.74
N THR A 6 15.87 1.52 -21.66
CA THR A 6 14.52 0.94 -21.59
C THR A 6 14.37 -0.12 -20.50
N SER A 7 15.46 -0.64 -19.93
CA SER A 7 15.45 -1.79 -19.03
C SER A 7 14.87 -1.57 -17.61
N GLU A 8 14.66 -0.32 -17.17
CA GLU A 8 14.16 -0.04 -15.83
C GLU A 8 12.72 0.51 -15.81
N THR A 9 12.12 0.78 -16.99
CA THR A 9 10.97 1.67 -17.08
C THR A 9 9.63 0.97 -16.83
N PHE A 10 9.42 -0.24 -17.35
CA PHE A 10 8.13 -0.95 -17.21
C PHE A 10 7.84 -1.43 -15.79
N MET A 11 8.86 -1.82 -15.03
CA MET A 11 8.71 -2.28 -13.64
C MET A 11 8.68 -1.15 -12.61
N LYS A 12 8.65 0.12 -13.03
CA LYS A 12 8.45 1.20 -12.04
C LYS A 12 7.03 1.15 -11.53
N ASP A 13 6.91 1.10 -10.23
CA ASP A 13 5.66 1.06 -9.45
C ASP A 13 4.59 2.02 -10.02
N THR A 14 4.96 3.27 -10.25
CA THR A 14 4.07 4.30 -10.81
C THR A 14 3.50 3.94 -12.19
N ILE A 15 4.32 3.37 -13.10
CA ILE A 15 3.85 3.00 -14.44
C ILE A 15 2.90 1.82 -14.35
N VAL A 16 3.26 0.79 -13.60
CA VAL A 16 2.43 -0.41 -13.47
C VAL A 16 1.08 -0.09 -12.81
N LYS A 17 1.07 0.73 -11.75
CA LYS A 17 -0.16 1.22 -11.11
C LYS A 17 -1.04 1.99 -12.10
N LYS A 18 -0.45 2.91 -12.88
CA LYS A 18 -1.18 3.67 -13.88
C LYS A 18 -1.68 2.79 -15.03
N LEU A 19 -0.88 1.85 -15.50
CA LEU A 19 -1.27 0.89 -16.53
C LEU A 19 -2.49 0.09 -16.09
N TYR A 20 -2.45 -0.47 -14.90
CA TYR A 20 -3.58 -1.23 -14.36
C TYR A 20 -4.77 -0.36 -13.91
N SER A 21 -4.63 0.96 -13.87
CA SER A 21 -5.76 1.88 -13.66
C SER A 21 -6.54 2.20 -14.95
N THR A 22 -5.99 1.91 -16.12
CA THR A 22 -6.69 2.09 -17.41
C THR A 22 -7.78 1.02 -17.59
N ASN A 23 -8.77 1.29 -18.45
CA ASN A 23 -9.83 0.31 -18.73
C ASN A 23 -9.29 -1.02 -19.30
N VAL A 24 -8.25 -0.94 -20.11
CA VAL A 24 -7.58 -2.12 -20.69
C VAL A 24 -6.80 -2.84 -19.61
N GLY A 25 -6.03 -2.08 -18.82
CA GLY A 25 -5.24 -2.62 -17.71
C GLY A 25 -6.09 -3.31 -16.65
N GLN A 26 -7.25 -2.75 -16.31
CA GLN A 26 -8.21 -3.37 -15.37
C GLN A 26 -8.69 -4.74 -15.86
N LYS A 27 -9.00 -4.87 -17.15
CA LYS A 27 -9.39 -6.16 -17.75
C LYS A 27 -8.25 -7.17 -17.71
N CYS A 28 -7.03 -6.73 -18.05
CA CYS A 28 -5.84 -7.58 -18.00
C CYS A 28 -5.55 -8.02 -16.56
N LEU A 29 -5.61 -7.11 -15.59
CA LEU A 29 -5.40 -7.42 -14.19
C LEU A 29 -6.44 -8.40 -13.66
N ALA A 30 -7.73 -8.17 -13.94
CA ALA A 30 -8.79 -9.09 -13.53
C ALA A 30 -8.58 -10.50 -14.10
N LYS A 31 -8.16 -10.61 -15.37
CA LYS A 31 -7.82 -11.88 -16.00
C LYS A 31 -6.61 -12.53 -15.32
N THR A 32 -5.56 -11.76 -15.04
CA THR A 32 -4.37 -12.24 -14.33
C THR A 32 -4.71 -12.74 -12.93
N VAL A 33 -5.49 -11.98 -12.17
CA VAL A 33 -5.94 -12.37 -10.83
C VAL A 33 -6.78 -13.65 -10.87
N CYS A 34 -7.72 -13.77 -11.81
CA CYS A 34 -8.51 -14.99 -11.99
C CYS A 34 -7.62 -16.19 -12.28
N GLN A 35 -6.61 -16.05 -13.14
CA GLN A 35 -5.66 -17.15 -13.43
C GLN A 35 -4.83 -17.52 -12.19
N ILE A 36 -4.33 -16.56 -11.44
CA ILE A 36 -3.57 -16.81 -10.19
C ILE A 36 -4.44 -17.55 -9.16
N LEU A 37 -5.71 -17.19 -9.06
CA LEU A 37 -6.64 -17.76 -8.08
C LEU A 37 -7.33 -19.05 -8.58
N GLY A 38 -7.11 -19.46 -9.84
CA GLY A 38 -7.80 -20.61 -10.44
C GLY A 38 -9.30 -20.39 -10.63
N LEU A 39 -9.72 -19.13 -10.83
CA LEU A 39 -11.11 -18.74 -11.01
C LEU A 39 -11.45 -18.55 -12.49
N PRO A 40 -12.65 -18.96 -12.96
CA PRO A 40 -13.06 -18.66 -14.33
C PRO A 40 -13.32 -17.16 -14.48
N PHE A 41 -12.61 -16.52 -15.43
CA PHE A 41 -12.63 -15.05 -15.62
C PHE A 41 -14.05 -14.50 -15.87
N GLU A 42 -14.86 -15.23 -16.60
CA GLU A 42 -16.22 -14.81 -16.98
C GLU A 42 -17.22 -14.86 -15.80
N SER A 43 -16.90 -15.59 -14.75
CA SER A 43 -17.77 -15.76 -13.58
C SER A 43 -17.51 -14.77 -12.45
N VAL A 44 -16.42 -13.99 -12.53
CA VAL A 44 -16.01 -13.08 -11.45
C VAL A 44 -15.93 -11.65 -11.97
N SER A 45 -16.73 -10.78 -11.37
CA SER A 45 -16.66 -9.33 -11.61
C SER A 45 -15.93 -8.67 -10.44
N PHE A 46 -14.75 -8.13 -10.70
CA PHE A 46 -14.02 -7.31 -9.74
C PHE A 46 -14.32 -5.83 -9.93
N LYS A 47 -14.53 -5.13 -8.81
CA LYS A 47 -14.55 -3.67 -8.76
C LYS A 47 -13.24 -3.18 -8.20
N ILE A 48 -12.66 -2.14 -8.82
CA ILE A 48 -11.52 -1.43 -8.22
C ILE A 48 -12.05 -0.58 -7.08
N MET A 49 -11.40 -0.72 -5.94
CA MET A 49 -11.73 -0.02 -4.71
C MET A 49 -10.74 1.11 -4.46
N PRO A 50 -11.12 2.14 -3.67
CA PRO A 50 -10.15 3.09 -3.14
C PRO A 50 -9.03 2.37 -2.38
N THR A 51 -7.80 2.79 -2.60
CA THR A 51 -6.60 2.14 -2.08
C THR A 51 -6.32 2.47 -0.62
N ASP A 52 -6.95 3.50 -0.05
CA ASP A 52 -6.89 3.82 1.38
C ASP A 52 -7.51 2.69 2.21
N ILE A 53 -6.66 1.95 2.91
CA ILE A 53 -7.04 0.83 3.76
C ILE A 53 -7.22 1.28 5.23
N GLY A 54 -6.81 2.49 5.57
CA GLY A 54 -6.81 3.01 6.93
C GLY A 54 -8.20 2.97 7.58
N THR A 55 -8.30 2.32 8.74
CA THR A 55 -9.55 2.21 9.52
C THR A 55 -9.61 3.20 10.67
N ASN A 56 -8.51 3.89 10.99
CA ASN A 56 -8.43 4.79 12.15
C ASN A 56 -7.37 5.88 11.93
N LYS A 57 -7.65 7.11 12.33
CA LYS A 57 -6.73 8.25 12.23
C LYS A 57 -5.37 8.06 12.94
N ASN A 58 -5.27 7.05 13.81
CA ASN A 58 -4.07 6.73 14.59
C ASN A 58 -3.29 5.52 14.07
N ILE A 59 -3.77 4.87 13.00
CA ILE A 59 -3.04 3.79 12.32
C ILE A 59 -2.49 4.40 11.04
N VAL A 60 -1.23 4.13 10.75
CA VAL A 60 -0.53 4.59 9.54
C VAL A 60 -1.45 4.43 8.34
N ASN A 61 -1.78 5.53 7.67
CA ASN A 61 -2.52 5.50 6.42
C ASN A 61 -1.72 4.64 5.45
N SER A 62 -2.24 3.49 5.11
CA SER A 62 -1.60 2.56 4.20
C SER A 62 -2.40 2.51 2.92
N ASP A 63 -1.80 3.02 1.86
CA ASP A 63 -2.35 2.93 0.52
C ASP A 63 -1.89 1.62 -0.11
N ALA A 64 -2.83 0.73 -0.41
CA ALA A 64 -2.60 -0.43 -1.25
C ALA A 64 -2.24 0.02 -2.68
N ASP A 65 -1.48 -0.79 -3.40
CA ASP A 65 -1.17 -0.46 -4.78
C ASP A 65 -2.42 -0.60 -5.65
N ILE A 66 -3.09 -1.75 -5.60
CA ILE A 66 -4.35 -1.98 -6.32
C ILE A 66 -5.25 -2.87 -5.47
N LEU A 67 -6.46 -2.41 -5.21
CA LEU A 67 -7.45 -3.14 -4.44
C LEU A 67 -8.67 -3.51 -5.31
N LEU A 68 -8.98 -4.80 -5.36
CA LEU A 68 -10.11 -5.34 -6.10
C LEU A 68 -11.09 -6.01 -5.15
N GLU A 69 -12.38 -5.89 -5.43
CA GLU A 69 -13.42 -6.53 -4.65
C GLU A 69 -14.45 -7.24 -5.55
N SER A 70 -14.81 -8.45 -5.17
CA SER A 70 -15.93 -9.21 -5.72
C SER A 70 -16.96 -9.52 -4.63
N ASN A 71 -17.98 -10.31 -4.95
CA ASN A 71 -18.98 -10.74 -3.97
C ASN A 71 -18.37 -11.64 -2.88
N GLU A 72 -17.34 -12.43 -3.20
CA GLU A 72 -16.77 -13.43 -2.29
C GLU A 72 -15.32 -13.15 -1.85
N ALA A 73 -14.63 -12.23 -2.51
CA ALA A 73 -13.22 -11.98 -2.29
C ALA A 73 -12.86 -10.49 -2.30
N ILE A 74 -11.84 -10.16 -1.52
CA ILE A 74 -11.08 -8.92 -1.58
C ILE A 74 -9.66 -9.29 -2.00
N VAL A 75 -9.13 -8.66 -3.04
CA VAL A 75 -7.79 -8.94 -3.56
C VAL A 75 -6.97 -7.66 -3.50
N ASN A 76 -5.89 -7.69 -2.73
CA ASN A 76 -4.86 -6.66 -2.76
C ASN A 76 -3.72 -7.12 -3.66
N VAL A 77 -3.34 -6.32 -4.64
CA VAL A 77 -2.19 -6.58 -5.51
C VAL A 77 -1.12 -5.54 -5.22
N GLU A 78 0.03 -5.99 -4.73
CA GLU A 78 1.19 -5.17 -4.40
C GLU A 78 2.32 -5.39 -5.39
N ILE A 79 2.99 -4.31 -5.80
CA ILE A 79 4.10 -4.33 -6.74
C ILE A 79 5.38 -4.02 -5.97
N ASN A 80 6.21 -5.03 -5.77
CA ASN A 80 7.41 -4.93 -4.97
C ASN A 80 8.67 -4.94 -5.85
N THR A 81 9.41 -3.83 -5.86
CA THR A 81 10.64 -3.67 -6.66
C THR A 81 11.92 -3.92 -5.89
N SER A 82 11.86 -4.00 -4.56
CA SER A 82 13.02 -4.20 -3.68
C SER A 82 12.72 -5.18 -2.55
N THR A 83 13.77 -5.83 -2.04
CA THR A 83 13.70 -6.72 -0.87
C THR A 83 13.92 -5.90 0.39
N SER A 84 12.92 -5.74 1.25
CA SER A 84 13.16 -5.25 2.60
C SER A 84 12.21 -5.91 3.60
N LYS A 85 12.64 -6.05 4.85
CA LYS A 85 11.76 -6.54 5.93
C LYS A 85 10.54 -5.63 6.12
N SER A 86 10.67 -4.34 5.84
CA SER A 86 9.57 -3.38 5.92
C SER A 86 8.45 -3.71 4.92
N ILE A 87 8.77 -4.19 3.71
CA ILE A 87 7.79 -4.60 2.71
C ILE A 87 6.97 -5.79 3.22
N GLN A 88 7.62 -6.80 3.80
CA GLN A 88 6.91 -7.95 4.36
C GLN A 88 5.98 -7.53 5.51
N ASN A 89 6.47 -6.65 6.40
CA ASN A 89 5.64 -6.12 7.48
C ASN A 89 4.46 -5.31 6.94
N LYS A 90 4.68 -4.47 5.93
CA LYS A 90 3.64 -3.69 5.23
C LYS A 90 2.57 -4.63 4.65
N ASN A 91 2.97 -5.62 3.87
CA ASN A 91 2.06 -6.55 3.21
C ASN A 91 1.23 -7.35 4.24
N ASN A 92 1.86 -7.80 5.34
CA ASN A 92 1.15 -8.47 6.42
C ASN A 92 0.13 -7.54 7.12
N ALA A 93 0.52 -6.27 7.35
CA ALA A 93 -0.38 -5.28 7.95
C ALA A 93 -1.62 -5.03 7.05
N TYR A 94 -1.43 -4.96 5.74
CA TYR A 94 -2.54 -4.77 4.79
C TYR A 94 -3.54 -5.92 4.83
N VAL A 95 -3.06 -7.15 4.83
CA VAL A 95 -3.94 -8.33 4.96
C VAL A 95 -4.78 -8.26 6.23
N CYS A 96 -4.15 -7.96 7.38
CA CYS A 96 -4.85 -7.83 8.65
C CYS A 96 -5.89 -6.70 8.61
N GLN A 97 -5.54 -5.54 8.05
CA GLN A 97 -6.45 -4.40 7.93
C GLN A 97 -7.65 -4.73 7.03
N LEU A 98 -7.45 -5.43 5.91
CA LEU A 98 -8.53 -5.82 5.00
C LEU A 98 -9.49 -6.83 5.64
N VAL A 99 -9.01 -7.72 6.51
CA VAL A 99 -9.88 -8.58 7.33
C VAL A 99 -10.66 -7.74 8.33
N LEU A 100 -9.98 -6.86 9.09
CA LEU A 100 -10.61 -6.02 10.11
C LEU A 100 -11.63 -5.04 9.51
N ARG A 101 -11.37 -4.51 8.31
CA ARG A 101 -12.28 -3.59 7.60
C ARG A 101 -13.67 -4.19 7.37
N GLN A 102 -13.78 -5.51 7.28
CA GLN A 102 -15.04 -6.21 7.14
C GLN A 102 -15.83 -6.28 8.46
N LEU A 103 -15.15 -6.10 9.60
CA LEU A 103 -15.71 -6.22 10.95
C LEU A 103 -16.10 -4.84 11.50
N LYS A 104 -17.10 -4.19 10.91
CA LYS A 104 -17.52 -2.83 11.30
C LYS A 104 -18.25 -2.76 12.64
N ASN A 105 -18.88 -3.85 13.07
CA ASN A 105 -19.63 -3.95 14.35
C ASN A 105 -19.71 -5.40 14.81
N MET A 106 -20.25 -5.63 16.03
CA MET A 106 -20.39 -6.98 16.60
C MET A 106 -21.28 -7.93 15.76
N GLU A 107 -22.23 -7.40 15.01
CA GLU A 107 -23.07 -8.23 14.13
C GLU A 107 -22.32 -8.77 12.93
N ALA A 108 -21.26 -8.06 12.49
CA ALA A 108 -20.41 -8.49 11.37
C ALA A 108 -19.71 -9.83 11.65
N TYR A 109 -19.46 -10.19 12.92
CA TYR A 109 -18.92 -11.51 13.28
C TYR A 109 -19.86 -12.68 12.95
N LYS A 110 -21.16 -12.41 12.79
CA LYS A 110 -22.16 -13.43 12.40
C LYS A 110 -22.24 -13.64 10.89
N ASN A 111 -21.69 -12.71 10.12
CA ASN A 111 -21.74 -12.76 8.66
C ASN A 111 -20.54 -13.53 8.10
N LYS A 112 -20.74 -14.15 6.94
CA LYS A 112 -19.63 -14.75 6.18
C LYS A 112 -18.71 -13.62 5.69
N LEU A 113 -17.46 -13.62 6.17
CA LEU A 113 -16.44 -12.71 5.67
C LEU A 113 -15.98 -13.12 4.27
N LYS A 114 -15.69 -12.14 3.43
CA LYS A 114 -15.04 -12.38 2.14
C LYS A 114 -13.61 -12.84 2.38
N LYS A 115 -13.15 -13.79 1.57
CA LYS A 115 -11.75 -14.21 1.59
C LYS A 115 -10.84 -13.06 1.14
N VAL A 116 -9.75 -12.85 1.84
CA VAL A 116 -8.74 -11.83 1.51
C VAL A 116 -7.56 -12.51 0.85
N TYR A 117 -7.23 -12.07 -0.34
CA TYR A 117 -6.04 -12.48 -1.08
C TYR A 117 -5.06 -11.31 -1.13
N GLN A 118 -3.82 -11.58 -0.75
CA GLN A 118 -2.69 -10.69 -0.95
C GLN A 118 -1.84 -11.27 -2.07
N ILE A 119 -1.80 -10.61 -3.21
CA ILE A 119 -0.95 -10.99 -4.35
C ILE A 119 0.24 -10.03 -4.39
N ASN A 120 1.43 -10.55 -4.19
CA ASN A 120 2.67 -9.79 -4.24
C ASN A 120 3.37 -10.08 -5.57
N LEU A 121 3.44 -9.09 -6.46
CA LEU A 121 4.22 -9.16 -7.70
C LEU A 121 5.65 -8.70 -7.38
N ASN A 122 6.55 -9.66 -7.16
CA ASN A 122 7.89 -9.38 -6.67
C ASN A 122 8.91 -9.39 -7.82
N ASN A 123 9.61 -8.27 -8.04
CA ASN A 123 10.71 -8.18 -9.00
C ASN A 123 12.04 -8.68 -8.43
N TYR A 124 11.97 -9.66 -7.54
CA TYR A 124 13.12 -10.32 -6.93
C TYR A 124 12.75 -11.76 -6.56
N ASP A 125 13.75 -12.61 -6.41
CA ASP A 125 13.53 -14.01 -6.01
C ASP A 125 13.30 -14.12 -4.52
N ILE A 126 12.09 -14.55 -4.15
CA ILE A 126 11.68 -14.80 -2.77
C ILE A 126 11.64 -16.28 -2.42
N SER A 127 11.59 -17.15 -3.41
CA SER A 127 11.49 -18.59 -3.20
C SER A 127 12.87 -19.22 -3.14
N ARG A 128 13.13 -19.95 -2.05
CA ARG A 128 14.37 -20.74 -1.93
C ARG A 128 14.37 -22.00 -2.80
N ASP A 129 13.21 -22.36 -3.36
CA ASP A 129 12.97 -23.61 -4.11
C ASP A 129 12.65 -23.41 -5.59
N ASN A 130 12.93 -22.23 -6.11
CA ASN A 130 12.76 -21.89 -7.52
C ASN A 130 11.31 -21.90 -8.07
N ARG A 131 10.26 -21.88 -7.22
CA ARG A 131 8.88 -21.75 -7.67
C ARG A 131 8.58 -20.37 -8.26
N PHE A 132 7.77 -20.31 -9.30
CA PHE A 132 7.28 -19.05 -9.86
C PHE A 132 6.19 -18.43 -8.99
N ILE A 133 5.27 -19.27 -8.48
CA ILE A 133 4.22 -18.87 -7.55
C ILE A 133 4.37 -19.63 -6.24
N VAL A 134 4.31 -18.91 -5.13
CA VAL A 134 4.31 -19.45 -3.77
C VAL A 134 3.01 -19.03 -3.08
N VAL A 135 2.24 -20.01 -2.62
CA VAL A 135 0.98 -19.79 -1.92
C VAL A 135 1.15 -20.10 -0.44
N ASN A 136 0.85 -19.12 0.41
CA ASN A 136 0.95 -19.23 1.86
C ASN A 136 -0.44 -19.21 2.49
N ARG A 137 -0.73 -20.15 3.39
CA ARG A 137 -1.99 -20.32 4.10
C ARG A 137 -1.77 -20.60 5.58
N LEU A 138 -2.80 -20.34 6.38
CA LEU A 138 -2.83 -20.74 7.78
C LEU A 138 -3.24 -22.21 7.87
N ILE A 139 -2.33 -23.05 8.36
CA ILE A 139 -2.54 -24.49 8.51
C ILE A 139 -2.18 -24.96 9.92
N ASP A 140 -2.82 -26.02 10.37
CA ASP A 140 -2.34 -26.80 11.51
C ASP A 140 -1.05 -27.52 11.12
N ILE A 141 0.04 -27.25 11.82
CA ILE A 141 1.37 -27.75 11.47
C ILE A 141 1.54 -29.27 11.63
N LYS A 142 0.66 -29.92 12.40
CA LYS A 142 0.70 -31.37 12.61
C LYS A 142 -0.18 -32.12 11.62
N THR A 143 -1.38 -31.61 11.38
CA THR A 143 -2.37 -32.30 10.55
C THR A 143 -2.39 -31.80 9.11
N HIS A 144 -1.69 -30.69 8.82
CA HIS A 144 -1.71 -29.96 7.55
C HIS A 144 -3.11 -29.52 7.10
N ARG A 145 -4.08 -29.51 8.00
CA ARG A 145 -5.43 -29.01 7.72
C ARG A 145 -5.42 -27.49 7.74
N GLU A 146 -6.13 -26.89 6.78
CA GLU A 146 -6.35 -25.47 6.76
C GLU A 146 -7.14 -25.04 8.01
N TYR A 147 -6.60 -24.05 8.77
CA TYR A 147 -7.26 -23.58 9.98
C TYR A 147 -8.51 -22.78 9.66
N HIS A 148 -8.38 -21.77 8.80
CA HIS A 148 -9.49 -20.95 8.32
C HIS A 148 -9.10 -20.28 6.99
N PRO A 149 -9.89 -20.42 5.92
CA PRO A 149 -9.54 -19.92 4.59
C PRO A 149 -9.78 -18.42 4.40
N ILE A 150 -9.75 -17.61 5.49
CA ILE A 150 -10.06 -16.19 5.43
C ILE A 150 -9.01 -15.38 4.69
N LEU A 151 -7.77 -15.84 4.69
CA LEU A 151 -6.66 -15.13 4.05
C LEU A 151 -5.72 -16.09 3.33
N GLU A 152 -5.15 -15.57 2.24
CA GLU A 152 -4.13 -16.28 1.46
C GLU A 152 -3.13 -15.25 0.93
N ILE A 153 -1.84 -15.53 1.10
CA ILE A 153 -0.76 -14.67 0.60
C ILE A 153 -0.08 -15.41 -0.55
N ILE A 154 -0.09 -14.78 -1.72
CA ILE A 154 0.44 -15.34 -2.96
C ILE A 154 1.59 -14.46 -3.43
N ASP A 155 2.76 -15.06 -3.47
CA ASP A 155 3.96 -14.41 -3.94
C ASP A 155 4.28 -14.88 -5.36
N VAL A 156 4.34 -13.94 -6.30
CA VAL A 156 4.69 -14.18 -7.71
C VAL A 156 6.09 -13.65 -7.96
N ASN A 157 6.99 -14.50 -8.43
CA ASN A 157 8.39 -14.16 -8.66
C ASN A 157 8.62 -13.70 -10.12
N LEU A 158 8.42 -12.41 -10.37
CA LEU A 158 8.60 -11.83 -11.70
C LEU A 158 10.06 -11.87 -12.20
N ALA A 159 11.04 -11.90 -11.30
CA ALA A 159 12.45 -11.99 -11.68
C ALA A 159 12.78 -13.29 -12.44
N LYS A 160 11.95 -14.31 -12.32
CA LYS A 160 12.09 -15.55 -13.11
C LYS A 160 11.64 -15.40 -14.54
N LEU A 161 10.59 -14.63 -14.78
CA LEU A 161 10.12 -14.37 -16.15
C LEU A 161 11.14 -13.64 -16.99
N GLN A 162 11.99 -12.81 -16.40
CA GLN A 162 13.06 -12.11 -17.11
C GLN A 162 14.09 -13.06 -17.74
N LYS A 163 14.17 -14.30 -17.26
CA LYS A 163 15.13 -15.32 -17.71
C LYS A 163 14.50 -16.40 -18.56
N GLU A 164 13.18 -16.39 -18.70
CA GLU A 164 12.45 -17.40 -19.47
C GLU A 164 12.53 -17.13 -20.97
N ASP A 165 12.53 -18.23 -21.73
CA ASP A 165 12.41 -18.16 -23.17
C ASP A 165 10.95 -17.86 -23.56
N TYR A 166 10.71 -16.66 -24.12
CA TYR A 166 9.38 -16.20 -24.50
C TYR A 166 8.65 -17.13 -25.48
N ASN A 167 9.37 -17.97 -26.24
CA ASN A 167 8.75 -18.96 -27.13
C ASN A 167 8.02 -20.08 -26.38
N LYS A 168 8.24 -20.21 -25.06
CA LYS A 168 7.56 -21.17 -24.20
C LYS A 168 6.30 -20.63 -23.55
N LEU A 169 6.06 -19.32 -23.63
CA LEU A 169 4.87 -18.70 -23.07
C LEU A 169 3.62 -19.13 -23.82
N LYS A 170 2.63 -19.61 -23.09
CA LYS A 170 1.36 -20.04 -23.66
C LYS A 170 0.28 -19.01 -23.38
N LYS A 171 -0.47 -18.68 -24.43
CA LYS A 171 -1.57 -17.72 -24.36
C LYS A 171 -2.51 -18.03 -23.18
N ASN A 172 -2.84 -16.97 -22.42
CA ASN A 172 -3.68 -17.00 -21.24
C ASN A 172 -3.08 -17.66 -19.98
N GLU A 173 -1.86 -18.19 -19.99
CA GLU A 173 -1.17 -18.57 -18.76
C GLU A 173 -0.71 -17.34 -17.96
N ILE A 174 -0.42 -17.51 -16.69
CA ILE A 174 -0.05 -16.41 -15.79
C ILE A 174 1.24 -15.74 -16.26
N GLU A 175 2.21 -16.54 -16.66
CA GLU A 175 3.50 -16.10 -17.20
C GLU A 175 3.30 -15.23 -18.45
N TYR A 176 2.43 -15.65 -19.36
CA TYR A 176 2.09 -14.89 -20.56
C TYR A 176 1.49 -13.52 -20.21
N LEU A 177 0.53 -13.48 -19.28
CA LEU A 177 -0.14 -12.24 -18.90
C LEU A 177 0.80 -11.26 -18.16
N LEU A 178 1.76 -11.78 -17.41
CA LEU A 178 2.70 -10.98 -16.62
C LEU A 178 4.00 -10.62 -17.37
N TYR A 179 4.28 -11.26 -18.52
CA TYR A 179 5.52 -11.03 -19.26
C TYR A 179 5.68 -9.58 -19.73
N LEU A 180 4.58 -8.90 -20.03
CA LEU A 180 4.56 -7.46 -20.34
C LEU A 180 5.28 -6.62 -19.28
N LEU A 181 5.17 -7.00 -18.00
CA LEU A 181 5.76 -6.23 -16.89
C LEU A 181 7.28 -6.32 -16.82
N VAL A 182 7.86 -7.37 -17.41
CA VAL A 182 9.30 -7.67 -17.28
C VAL A 182 10.06 -7.55 -18.61
N CYS A 183 9.37 -7.56 -19.73
CA CYS A 183 9.98 -7.42 -21.06
C CYS A 183 10.11 -5.93 -21.43
N ASN A 184 11.30 -5.54 -21.88
CA ASN A 184 11.63 -4.17 -22.26
C ASN A 184 11.75 -3.97 -23.76
N ASN A 185 11.39 -4.97 -24.54
CA ASN A 185 11.49 -4.96 -25.99
C ASN A 185 10.11 -4.97 -26.65
N GLU A 186 9.69 -3.80 -27.17
CA GLU A 186 8.38 -3.66 -27.81
C GLU A 186 8.19 -4.61 -28.99
N GLU A 187 9.22 -4.81 -29.83
CA GLU A 187 9.12 -5.71 -30.97
C GLU A 187 8.90 -7.17 -30.55
N GLU A 188 9.53 -7.57 -29.47
CA GLU A 188 9.35 -8.89 -28.87
C GLU A 188 7.94 -9.05 -28.32
N LEU A 189 7.45 -8.08 -27.54
CA LEU A 189 6.09 -8.08 -27.03
C LEU A 189 5.06 -8.17 -28.14
N ARG A 190 5.23 -7.41 -29.23
CA ARG A 190 4.31 -7.46 -30.38
C ARG A 190 4.34 -8.80 -31.13
N LYS A 191 5.47 -9.51 -31.09
CA LYS A 191 5.55 -10.88 -31.64
C LYS A 191 4.82 -11.88 -30.77
N ILE A 192 5.03 -11.80 -29.44
CA ILE A 192 4.42 -12.70 -28.47
C ILE A 192 2.91 -12.54 -28.45
N TYR A 193 2.44 -11.30 -28.43
CA TYR A 193 1.01 -10.99 -28.27
C TYR A 193 0.26 -10.80 -29.59
N ASN A 194 0.89 -11.10 -30.73
CA ASN A 194 0.26 -10.98 -32.04
C ASN A 194 -1.07 -11.74 -32.12
N GLY A 195 -2.15 -11.00 -32.44
CA GLY A 195 -3.51 -11.55 -32.48
C GLY A 195 -4.18 -11.71 -31.12
N ASP A 196 -3.60 -11.11 -30.03
CA ASP A 196 -4.28 -10.94 -28.75
C ASP A 196 -4.66 -9.47 -28.56
N ASP A 197 -5.88 -9.12 -28.91
CA ASP A 197 -6.41 -7.74 -28.87
C ASP A 197 -6.26 -7.06 -27.50
N LEU A 198 -6.38 -7.82 -26.40
CA LEU A 198 -6.20 -7.30 -25.05
C LEU A 198 -4.74 -6.93 -24.80
N MET A 199 -3.82 -7.84 -25.12
CA MET A 199 -2.39 -7.65 -24.84
C MET A 199 -1.75 -6.64 -25.80
N GLU A 200 -2.20 -6.57 -27.06
CA GLU A 200 -1.77 -5.53 -28.00
C GLU A 200 -2.14 -4.13 -27.50
N LYS A 201 -3.38 -3.94 -27.00
CA LYS A 201 -3.80 -2.68 -26.36
C LYS A 201 -3.03 -2.38 -25.08
N MET A 202 -2.65 -3.40 -24.32
CA MET A 202 -1.79 -3.23 -23.13
C MET A 202 -0.41 -2.69 -23.50
N ILE A 203 0.18 -3.13 -24.63
CA ILE A 203 1.45 -2.58 -25.13
C ILE A 203 1.28 -1.10 -25.48
N ASP A 204 0.22 -0.75 -26.20
CA ASP A 204 -0.03 0.63 -26.63
C ASP A 204 -0.21 1.56 -25.41
N GLU A 205 -0.99 1.16 -24.41
CA GLU A 205 -1.15 1.91 -23.15
C GLU A 205 0.18 2.03 -22.39
N ALA A 206 0.94 0.94 -22.26
CA ALA A 206 2.24 0.95 -21.61
C ALA A 206 3.22 1.91 -22.30
N LYS A 207 3.21 1.94 -23.64
CA LYS A 207 4.03 2.85 -24.44
C LYS A 207 3.66 4.31 -24.19
N ILE A 208 2.38 4.65 -24.23
CA ILE A 208 1.90 6.02 -23.94
C ILE A 208 2.36 6.47 -22.56
N LEU A 209 2.25 5.61 -21.55
CA LEU A 209 2.69 5.91 -20.18
C LEU A 209 4.21 6.08 -20.09
N THR A 210 4.97 5.27 -20.83
CA THR A 210 6.43 5.34 -20.85
C THR A 210 6.92 6.60 -21.56
N ASP A 211 6.34 6.94 -22.70
CA ASP A 211 6.70 8.13 -23.47
C ASP A 211 6.40 9.43 -22.69
N ASN A 212 5.43 9.40 -21.77
CA ASN A 212 5.06 10.51 -20.90
C ASN A 212 5.64 10.38 -19.47
N PHE A 213 6.64 9.52 -19.26
CA PHE A 213 7.14 9.19 -17.91
C PHE A 213 7.66 10.40 -17.14
N ASP A 214 8.39 11.31 -17.79
CA ASP A 214 8.91 12.51 -17.13
C ASP A 214 7.79 13.42 -16.61
N LEU A 215 6.68 13.51 -17.36
CA LEU A 215 5.48 14.24 -16.92
C LEU A 215 4.81 13.56 -15.72
N LEU A 216 4.75 12.22 -15.74
CA LEU A 216 4.21 11.44 -14.61
C LEU A 216 5.05 11.64 -13.34
N LEU A 217 6.37 11.59 -13.47
CA LEU A 217 7.29 11.86 -12.36
C LEU A 217 7.15 13.27 -11.80
N TYR A 218 6.89 14.25 -12.67
CA TYR A 218 6.65 15.62 -12.23
C TYR A 218 5.42 15.69 -11.31
N TYR A 219 4.30 15.11 -11.72
CA TYR A 219 3.08 15.08 -10.92
C TYR A 219 3.24 14.32 -9.60
N ASP A 220 3.95 13.19 -9.62
CA ASP A 220 4.20 12.42 -8.40
C ASP A 220 5.10 13.19 -7.43
N ARG A 221 6.12 13.91 -7.92
CA ARG A 221 6.97 14.80 -7.09
C ARG A 221 6.18 15.96 -6.49
N GLU A 222 5.27 16.57 -7.25
CA GLU A 222 4.38 17.62 -6.70
C GLU A 222 3.47 17.08 -5.60
N LYS A 223 2.93 15.88 -5.80
CA LYS A 223 2.09 15.22 -4.79
C LYS A 223 2.89 14.91 -3.52
N LEU A 224 4.09 14.35 -3.66
CA LEU A 224 5.00 14.08 -2.53
C LEU A 224 5.36 15.37 -1.79
N LYS A 225 5.71 16.43 -2.51
CA LYS A 225 6.05 17.72 -1.91
C LYS A 225 4.88 18.29 -1.10
N LYS A 226 3.65 18.23 -1.62
CA LYS A 226 2.45 18.66 -0.88
C LYS A 226 2.20 17.82 0.36
N GLN A 227 2.49 16.53 0.30
CA GLN A 227 2.35 15.63 1.45
C GLN A 227 3.41 15.94 2.51
N GLU A 228 4.68 16.17 2.12
CA GLU A 228 5.75 16.60 3.02
C GLU A 228 5.42 17.95 3.69
N GLU A 229 4.91 18.92 2.93
CA GLU A 229 4.47 20.21 3.46
C GLU A 229 3.31 20.06 4.47
N TYR A 230 2.37 19.13 4.21
CA TYR A 230 1.28 18.84 5.12
C TYR A 230 1.79 18.18 6.42
N GLU A 231 2.68 17.19 6.32
CA GLU A 231 3.29 16.50 7.46
C GLU A 231 4.10 17.47 8.33
N LEU A 232 4.91 18.32 7.73
CA LEU A 232 5.66 19.39 8.44
C LEU A 232 4.72 20.37 9.14
N GLY A 233 3.61 20.75 8.49
CA GLY A 233 2.57 21.60 9.08
C GLY A 233 1.88 20.94 10.27
N GLU A 234 1.61 19.64 10.19
CA GLU A 234 1.01 18.86 11.29
C GLU A 234 1.96 18.73 12.48
N GLU A 235 3.24 18.44 12.24
CA GLU A 235 4.28 18.39 13.29
C GLU A 235 4.45 19.73 13.99
N ALA A 236 4.56 20.82 13.21
CA ALA A 236 4.65 22.17 13.76
C ALA A 236 3.40 22.53 14.58
N GLY A 237 2.22 22.18 14.10
CA GLY A 237 0.96 22.37 14.84
C GLY A 237 0.91 21.58 16.13
N LYS A 238 1.36 20.33 16.15
CA LYS A 238 1.47 19.52 17.36
C LYS A 238 2.44 20.11 18.37
N GLU A 239 3.60 20.58 17.93
CA GLU A 239 4.61 21.20 18.80
C GLU A 239 4.08 22.51 19.43
N ILE A 240 3.44 23.37 18.63
CA ILE A 240 2.82 24.61 19.10
C ILE A 240 1.72 24.30 20.11
N GLY A 241 0.82 23.35 19.76
CA GLY A 241 -0.27 22.94 20.64
C GLY A 241 0.22 22.32 21.94
N PHE A 242 1.28 21.52 21.92
CA PHE A 242 1.90 20.96 23.12
C PHE A 242 2.49 22.05 24.00
N LYS A 243 3.27 22.98 23.44
CA LYS A 243 3.85 24.11 24.19
C LYS A 243 2.78 25.00 24.81
N ALA A 244 1.73 25.31 24.06
CA ALA A 244 0.61 26.09 24.56
C ALA A 244 -0.14 25.34 25.70
N GLY A 245 -0.40 24.04 25.54
CA GLY A 245 -1.04 23.22 26.56
C GLY A 245 -0.21 23.14 27.85
N VAL A 246 1.11 22.95 27.75
CA VAL A 246 2.02 22.96 28.91
C VAL A 246 2.01 24.32 29.62
N SER A 247 2.07 25.43 28.87
CA SER A 247 1.99 26.77 29.43
C SER A 247 0.68 27.03 30.16
N GLN A 248 -0.44 26.67 29.53
CA GLN A 248 -1.77 26.80 30.11
C GLN A 248 -1.92 25.98 31.39
N ASN A 249 -1.46 24.75 31.39
CA ASN A 249 -1.51 23.86 32.57
C ASN A 249 -0.67 24.41 33.72
N LYS A 250 0.53 24.94 33.45
CA LYS A 250 1.36 25.61 34.44
C LYS A 250 0.66 26.81 35.08
N LYS A 251 -0.02 27.63 34.28
CA LYS A 251 -0.79 28.78 34.78
C LYS A 251 -1.94 28.33 35.68
N GLU A 252 -2.73 27.37 35.25
CA GLU A 252 -3.85 26.84 36.03
C GLU A 252 -3.41 26.22 37.37
N LEU A 253 -2.31 25.45 37.31
CA LEU A 253 -1.70 24.87 38.51
C LEU A 253 -1.24 25.94 39.47
N THR A 254 -0.54 26.98 38.99
CA THR A 254 -0.08 28.13 39.76
C THR A 254 -1.25 28.86 40.46
N ILE A 255 -2.32 29.13 39.72
CA ILE A 255 -3.53 29.78 40.25
C ILE A 255 -4.15 28.93 41.40
N ASN A 256 -4.20 27.61 41.22
CA ASN A 256 -4.73 26.71 42.24
C ASN A 256 -3.84 26.66 43.49
N MET A 257 -2.52 26.72 43.33
CA MET A 257 -1.57 26.78 44.45
C MET A 257 -1.66 28.11 45.21
N LEU A 258 -1.77 29.23 44.50
CA LEU A 258 -1.98 30.55 45.07
C LEU A 258 -3.29 30.61 45.92
N LYS A 259 -4.39 30.06 45.39
CA LYS A 259 -5.66 29.94 46.15
C LYS A 259 -5.52 29.12 47.43
N LYS A 260 -4.62 28.13 47.43
CA LYS A 260 -4.31 27.33 48.63
C LYS A 260 -3.29 28.01 49.58
N LYS A 261 -2.88 29.26 49.29
CA LYS A 261 -1.92 30.04 50.08
C LYS A 261 -0.56 29.38 50.23
N MET A 262 -0.08 28.66 49.22
CA MET A 262 1.28 28.12 49.18
C MET A 262 2.30 29.28 49.02
N SER A 263 3.54 29.08 49.50
CA SER A 263 4.59 30.12 49.36
C SER A 263 5.05 30.26 47.89
N ASP A 264 5.42 31.48 47.51
CA ASP A 264 5.81 31.79 46.13
C ASP A 264 7.05 30.98 45.72
N GLU A 265 8.02 30.74 46.63
CA GLU A 265 9.20 29.92 46.37
C GLU A 265 8.82 28.47 46.05
N LEU A 266 7.88 27.88 46.79
CA LEU A 266 7.42 26.51 46.56
C LEU A 266 6.65 26.38 45.24
N ILE A 267 5.86 27.42 44.90
CA ILE A 267 5.17 27.48 43.60
C ILE A 267 6.16 27.53 42.44
N CYS A 268 7.19 28.35 42.55
CA CYS A 268 8.27 28.43 41.52
C CYS A 268 8.99 27.08 41.37
N GLU A 269 9.31 26.41 42.48
CA GLU A 269 9.97 25.10 42.47
C GLU A 269 9.13 24.02 41.75
N ILE A 270 7.82 23.97 42.01
CA ILE A 270 6.92 22.95 41.47
C ILE A 270 6.57 23.22 40.01
N THR A 271 6.32 24.49 39.64
CA THR A 271 5.84 24.85 38.27
C THR A 271 6.93 25.18 37.32
N GLY A 272 8.14 25.55 37.83
CA GLY A 272 9.25 26.04 37.04
C GLY A 272 8.96 27.39 36.36
N LEU A 273 8.03 28.19 36.93
CA LEU A 273 7.79 29.59 36.58
C LEU A 273 8.73 30.52 37.33
N SER A 274 9.01 31.69 36.78
CA SER A 274 9.78 32.71 37.45
C SER A 274 8.94 33.35 38.55
N ILE A 275 9.60 33.99 39.52
CA ILE A 275 8.92 34.72 40.62
C ILE A 275 8.11 35.89 40.03
N GLU A 276 8.56 36.48 38.95
CA GLU A 276 7.86 37.54 38.21
C GLU A 276 6.56 37.04 37.63
N ASP A 277 6.55 35.86 36.99
CA ASP A 277 5.35 35.22 36.41
C ASP A 277 4.33 34.87 37.49
N VAL A 278 4.79 34.33 38.62
CA VAL A 278 3.93 34.03 39.79
C VAL A 278 3.29 35.29 40.34
N ASN A 279 4.06 36.42 40.45
CA ASN A 279 3.55 37.69 40.92
C ASN A 279 2.56 38.35 39.94
N GLU A 280 2.72 38.14 38.65
CA GLU A 280 1.74 38.59 37.64
C GLU A 280 0.42 37.84 37.81
N LEU A 281 0.46 36.52 37.88
CA LEU A 281 -0.73 35.68 38.09
C LEU A 281 -1.43 35.95 39.45
N LYS A 282 -0.67 36.42 40.46
CA LYS A 282 -1.21 36.80 41.77
C LYS A 282 -2.02 38.11 41.71
N LYS A 283 -1.70 39.02 40.75
CA LYS A 283 -2.45 40.25 40.52
C LYS A 283 -3.78 40.02 39.79
N GLU A 284 -3.93 38.88 39.11
CA GLU A 284 -5.14 38.49 38.40
C GLU A 284 -6.17 37.78 39.27
N LEU A 285 -5.81 37.46 40.55
CA LEU A 285 -6.64 36.76 41.55
C LEU A 285 -7.28 37.73 42.53
#